data_e97487b8e16191d3c0a3c1226a1c5426
#
_entry.id   e97487b8e16191d3c0a3c1226a1c5426
#
_cell.length_a   1.000
_cell.length_b   1.000
_cell.length_c   1.000
_cell.angle_alpha   90.00
_cell.angle_beta   90.00
_cell.angle_gamma   90.00
#
_symmetry.space_group_name_H-M   'P 1'
#
loop_
_entity.id
_entity.type
_entity.pdbx_description
1 polymer ?
#
loop_
_entity_poly.entity_id
_entity_poly.type
_entity_poly.pdbx_seq_one_letter_code
_entity_poly.pdbx_strand_id
1 'polypeptide(L)'
;KRGRYRLGEGITGKVVQSGRPAIIPRISDEPLFLDKTKARENIDWEDISFLCVPIKIGNEVIGTLSVDRLFSDEATLNEDVRLFLVIASMISQAVKIRQEAQEERQKLLEENIRLQEELKHRYHPTNIMGNSNEMQEVYDLIGQVAESETTVLLRGESGTGKELVAHAIHYASSRSHKPFIKVNCAALPETIIESELFGHEMGAFTGALHQRKGRFELAHGGTLFLDEIGDLSIMTQIKLLRVLQEKEFERVGGAETIKTDVRIVAATNRNLEELITKNRYREDLYYRLNVFPIHIPPLRERKTDILLLADHFIEKYSKTAGRNIRRISTPAIDMLMAYHWPGNVRELENCIERAVVVSNDDVIHGHHLPPTLQTAEASGTTIRETLDEALDSIEREMLIEALKSSRGNMAKAARLLSISERRMGLRINKYSIDSKRFHT
;
A
#
# COMPACT_ATOMS: atom_id res chain seq x y z
N LYS A 1 -3.35 -47.84 -20.50
CA LYS A 1 -4.63 -47.53 -19.83
C LYS A 1 -4.42 -47.73 -18.33
N ARG A 2 -4.70 -46.72 -17.49
CA ARG A 2 -4.60 -46.83 -16.02
C ARG A 2 -5.87 -47.57 -15.53
N GLY A 3 -5.71 -48.69 -14.78
CA GLY A 3 -6.82 -49.38 -14.13
C GLY A 3 -7.45 -48.48 -13.06
N ARG A 4 -8.79 -48.42 -13.04
CA ARG A 4 -9.53 -47.72 -11.99
C ARG A 4 -10.18 -48.77 -11.07
N TYR A 5 -9.92 -48.66 -9.79
CA TYR A 5 -10.51 -49.51 -8.75
C TYR A 5 -11.50 -48.69 -7.91
N ARG A 6 -12.64 -49.29 -7.57
CA ARG A 6 -13.56 -48.67 -6.57
C ARG A 6 -13.09 -49.02 -5.17
N LEU A 7 -13.54 -48.21 -4.19
CA LEU A 7 -13.29 -48.52 -2.78
C LEU A 7 -13.82 -49.92 -2.46
N GLY A 8 -12.99 -50.75 -1.83
CA GLY A 8 -13.32 -52.17 -1.52
C GLY A 8 -13.19 -53.13 -2.70
N GLU A 9 -12.91 -52.69 -3.92
CA GLU A 9 -12.79 -53.53 -5.12
C GLU A 9 -11.37 -54.08 -5.26
N GLY A 10 -11.26 -55.41 -5.30
CA GLY A 10 -9.98 -56.09 -5.35
C GLY A 10 -9.09 -55.86 -4.14
N ILE A 11 -7.85 -56.30 -4.18
CA ILE A 11 -6.89 -56.16 -3.10
C ILE A 11 -6.56 -54.67 -2.83
N THR A 12 -6.29 -53.94 -3.89
CA THR A 12 -5.93 -52.50 -3.78
C THR A 12 -7.07 -51.69 -3.16
N GLY A 13 -8.34 -51.90 -3.57
CA GLY A 13 -9.50 -51.21 -3.00
C GLY A 13 -9.77 -51.59 -1.54
N LYS A 14 -9.50 -52.86 -1.14
CA LYS A 14 -9.59 -53.30 0.26
C LYS A 14 -8.51 -52.66 1.13
N VAL A 15 -7.28 -52.54 0.64
CA VAL A 15 -6.19 -51.85 1.36
C VAL A 15 -6.53 -50.37 1.57
N VAL A 16 -7.12 -49.69 0.58
CA VAL A 16 -7.59 -48.31 0.77
C VAL A 16 -8.68 -48.22 1.82
N GLN A 17 -9.66 -49.17 1.80
CA GLN A 17 -10.78 -49.15 2.73
C GLN A 17 -10.39 -49.50 4.18
N SER A 18 -9.53 -50.54 4.34
CA SER A 18 -9.12 -51.04 5.66
C SER A 18 -7.95 -50.26 6.28
N GLY A 19 -7.15 -49.62 5.43
CA GLY A 19 -5.89 -49.00 5.83
C GLY A 19 -4.86 -50.01 6.33
N ARG A 20 -5.00 -51.32 6.03
CA ARG A 20 -4.07 -52.36 6.45
C ARG A 20 -3.31 -52.88 5.24
N PRO A 21 -2.03 -53.26 5.35
CA PRO A 21 -1.28 -53.89 4.28
C PRO A 21 -1.89 -55.23 3.93
N ALA A 22 -1.77 -55.63 2.66
CA ALA A 22 -2.14 -56.94 2.17
C ALA A 22 -0.90 -57.63 1.56
N ILE A 23 -0.74 -58.92 1.91
CA ILE A 23 0.29 -59.80 1.40
C ILE A 23 -0.44 -60.96 0.69
N ILE A 24 -0.18 -61.14 -0.58
CA ILE A 24 -0.66 -62.25 -1.37
C ILE A 24 0.55 -63.09 -1.79
N PRO A 25 0.80 -64.23 -1.13
CA PRO A 25 1.97 -65.03 -1.42
C PRO A 25 2.01 -65.58 -2.85
N ARG A 26 0.85 -65.98 -3.39
CA ARG A 26 0.68 -66.38 -4.80
C ARG A 26 -0.58 -65.73 -5.37
N ILE A 27 -0.40 -64.99 -6.45
CA ILE A 27 -1.50 -64.25 -7.09
C ILE A 27 -2.53 -65.24 -7.67
N SER A 28 -2.07 -66.39 -8.16
CA SER A 28 -2.91 -67.47 -8.70
C SER A 28 -3.97 -67.98 -7.75
N ASP A 29 -3.69 -67.97 -6.44
CA ASP A 29 -4.52 -68.55 -5.40
C ASP A 29 -5.54 -67.55 -4.82
N GLU A 30 -5.48 -66.26 -5.22
CA GLU A 30 -6.30 -65.17 -4.65
C GLU A 30 -7.43 -64.74 -5.59
N PRO A 31 -8.67 -65.18 -5.37
CA PRO A 31 -9.79 -64.86 -6.26
C PRO A 31 -10.13 -63.34 -6.34
N LEU A 32 -9.72 -62.58 -5.35
CA LEU A 32 -9.97 -61.12 -5.26
C LEU A 32 -8.90 -60.29 -5.98
N PHE A 33 -7.89 -60.92 -6.51
CA PHE A 33 -6.87 -60.24 -7.28
C PHE A 33 -7.40 -59.86 -8.66
N LEU A 34 -7.35 -58.56 -9.00
CA LEU A 34 -7.85 -58.04 -10.26
C LEU A 34 -6.71 -57.33 -11.00
N ASP A 35 -6.26 -57.89 -12.13
CA ASP A 35 -5.28 -57.21 -13.00
C ASP A 35 -5.96 -56.28 -14.02
N LYS A 36 -6.59 -55.20 -13.52
CA LYS A 36 -7.23 -54.19 -14.38
C LYS A 36 -6.26 -53.42 -15.27
N THR A 37 -5.01 -53.41 -14.91
CA THR A 37 -3.97 -52.69 -15.67
C THR A 37 -3.49 -53.53 -16.86
N LYS A 38 -3.74 -54.83 -16.83
CA LYS A 38 -3.22 -55.83 -17.79
C LYS A 38 -1.68 -55.79 -17.90
N ALA A 39 -1.03 -55.40 -16.81
CA ALA A 39 0.43 -55.26 -16.78
C ALA A 39 1.13 -56.61 -16.71
N ARG A 40 0.38 -57.71 -16.45
CA ARG A 40 0.86 -59.05 -16.19
C ARG A 40 0.41 -60.09 -17.22
N GLU A 41 -0.05 -59.69 -18.42
CA GLU A 41 -0.57 -60.58 -19.46
C GLU A 41 0.49 -61.63 -19.96
N ASN A 42 1.80 -61.38 -19.76
CA ASN A 42 2.88 -62.24 -20.26
C ASN A 42 3.75 -62.84 -19.13
N ILE A 43 3.24 -62.91 -17.89
CA ILE A 43 4.01 -63.35 -16.71
C ILE A 43 3.29 -64.59 -16.14
N ASP A 44 4.06 -65.58 -15.70
CA ASP A 44 3.52 -66.76 -15.00
C ASP A 44 3.07 -66.32 -13.57
N TRP A 45 1.79 -66.53 -13.27
CA TRP A 45 1.17 -66.10 -12.04
C TRP A 45 1.44 -67.02 -10.84
N GLU A 46 1.92 -68.25 -11.09
CA GLU A 46 2.17 -69.26 -10.04
C GLU A 46 3.35 -68.87 -9.14
N ASP A 47 4.30 -68.11 -9.69
CA ASP A 47 5.53 -67.70 -8.97
C ASP A 47 5.57 -66.24 -8.57
N ILE A 48 4.41 -65.54 -8.59
CA ILE A 48 4.36 -64.12 -8.24
C ILE A 48 3.63 -63.90 -6.94
N SER A 49 4.28 -63.18 -6.00
CA SER A 49 3.70 -62.59 -4.80
C SER A 49 3.32 -61.12 -5.07
N PHE A 50 2.22 -60.68 -4.49
CA PHE A 50 1.77 -59.26 -4.54
C PHE A 50 1.72 -58.67 -3.15
N LEU A 51 2.41 -57.56 -2.98
CA LEU A 51 2.44 -56.75 -1.75
C LEU A 51 1.74 -55.42 -2.02
N CYS A 52 0.83 -55.00 -1.14
CA CYS A 52 0.14 -53.75 -1.24
C CYS A 52 0.06 -53.08 0.13
N VAL A 53 0.66 -51.89 0.26
CA VAL A 53 0.68 -51.12 1.51
C VAL A 53 -0.06 -49.79 1.32
N PRO A 54 -0.78 -49.31 2.34
CA PRO A 54 -1.45 -48.02 2.29
C PRO A 54 -0.46 -46.87 2.48
N ILE A 55 -0.67 -45.79 1.71
CA ILE A 55 -0.04 -44.50 1.92
C ILE A 55 -1.03 -43.66 2.70
N LYS A 56 -0.66 -43.19 3.94
CA LYS A 56 -1.59 -42.53 4.84
C LYS A 56 -1.08 -41.12 5.23
N ILE A 57 -2.01 -40.16 5.31
CA ILE A 57 -1.79 -38.89 6.01
C ILE A 57 -2.71 -38.88 7.23
N GLY A 58 -2.14 -38.93 8.43
CA GLY A 58 -2.93 -39.17 9.65
C GLY A 58 -3.70 -40.50 9.59
N ASN A 59 -5.02 -40.47 9.67
CA ASN A 59 -5.91 -41.62 9.60
C ASN A 59 -6.47 -41.89 8.17
N GLU A 60 -6.25 -40.99 7.23
CA GLU A 60 -6.76 -41.09 5.88
C GLU A 60 -5.80 -41.79 4.94
N VAL A 61 -6.29 -42.72 4.13
CA VAL A 61 -5.52 -43.41 3.09
C VAL A 61 -5.61 -42.60 1.79
N ILE A 62 -4.51 -41.99 1.39
CA ILE A 62 -4.42 -41.14 0.19
C ILE A 62 -4.02 -41.92 -1.07
N GLY A 63 -3.56 -43.15 -0.89
CA GLY A 63 -3.11 -44.03 -1.96
C GLY A 63 -2.59 -45.36 -1.49
N THR A 64 -2.08 -46.16 -2.40
CA THR A 64 -1.42 -47.41 -2.10
C THR A 64 -0.13 -47.54 -2.88
N LEU A 65 0.85 -48.18 -2.28
CA LEU A 65 2.05 -48.66 -2.96
C LEU A 65 1.96 -50.16 -3.12
N SER A 66 1.99 -50.66 -4.37
CA SER A 66 1.92 -52.07 -4.66
C SER A 66 3.15 -52.52 -5.46
N VAL A 67 3.61 -53.72 -5.16
CA VAL A 67 4.79 -54.32 -5.81
C VAL A 67 4.56 -55.79 -6.06
N ASP A 68 4.99 -56.25 -7.22
CA ASP A 68 5.08 -57.66 -7.59
C ASP A 68 6.49 -58.16 -7.28
N ARG A 69 6.58 -59.36 -6.73
CA ARG A 69 7.83 -60.02 -6.41
C ARG A 69 7.76 -61.51 -6.75
N LEU A 70 8.87 -62.12 -7.13
CA LEU A 70 8.96 -63.57 -7.21
C LEU A 70 8.66 -64.18 -5.85
N PHE A 71 7.92 -65.28 -5.87
CA PHE A 71 7.53 -66.00 -4.65
C PHE A 71 8.75 -66.31 -3.77
N SER A 72 8.63 -66.04 -2.48
CA SER A 72 9.60 -66.33 -1.46
C SER A 72 8.87 -66.75 -0.17
N ASP A 73 9.66 -67.16 0.84
CA ASP A 73 9.11 -67.53 2.14
C ASP A 73 8.36 -66.35 2.83
N GLU A 74 7.47 -66.70 3.73
CA GLU A 74 6.59 -65.75 4.43
C GLU A 74 7.36 -64.75 5.28
N ALA A 75 8.53 -65.13 5.83
CA ALA A 75 9.38 -64.29 6.60
C ALA A 75 9.98 -63.15 5.76
N THR A 76 10.46 -63.48 4.56
CA THR A 76 10.98 -62.47 3.60
C THR A 76 9.90 -61.52 3.10
N LEU A 77 8.69 -61.98 2.87
CA LEU A 77 7.55 -61.15 2.44
C LEU A 77 7.16 -60.14 3.57
N ASN A 78 7.23 -60.56 4.82
CA ASN A 78 6.96 -59.67 5.95
C ASN A 78 8.06 -58.60 6.15
N GLU A 79 9.29 -58.90 5.88
CA GLU A 79 10.40 -57.90 5.89
C GLU A 79 10.19 -56.87 4.77
N ASP A 80 9.79 -57.31 3.57
CA ASP A 80 9.47 -56.42 2.45
C ASP A 80 8.32 -55.50 2.78
N VAL A 81 7.25 -55.99 3.40
CA VAL A 81 6.11 -55.13 3.82
C VAL A 81 6.58 -54.02 4.79
N ARG A 82 7.49 -54.34 5.72
CA ARG A 82 8.06 -53.33 6.61
C ARG A 82 8.83 -52.25 5.84
N LEU A 83 9.65 -52.64 4.85
CA LEU A 83 10.37 -51.72 3.99
C LEU A 83 9.39 -50.84 3.19
N PHE A 84 8.35 -51.43 2.59
CA PHE A 84 7.36 -50.69 1.81
C PHE A 84 6.52 -49.78 2.68
N LEU A 85 6.25 -50.10 3.94
CA LEU A 85 5.60 -49.19 4.88
C LEU A 85 6.47 -47.97 5.19
N VAL A 86 7.80 -48.13 5.32
CA VAL A 86 8.74 -47.01 5.46
C VAL A 86 8.69 -46.13 4.20
N ILE A 87 8.76 -46.73 3.02
CA ILE A 87 8.68 -45.99 1.75
C ILE A 87 7.32 -45.27 1.63
N ALA A 88 6.22 -45.93 1.97
CA ALA A 88 4.88 -45.34 1.97
C ALA A 88 4.79 -44.13 2.94
N SER A 89 5.45 -44.22 4.11
CA SER A 89 5.54 -43.12 5.06
C SER A 89 6.34 -41.94 4.49
N MET A 90 7.45 -42.19 3.82
CA MET A 90 8.25 -41.13 3.15
C MET A 90 7.45 -40.44 2.04
N ILE A 91 6.71 -41.22 1.23
CA ILE A 91 5.82 -40.67 0.19
C ILE A 91 4.73 -39.81 0.83
N SER A 92 4.11 -40.30 1.89
CA SER A 92 3.09 -39.59 2.66
C SER A 92 3.62 -38.23 3.15
N GLN A 93 4.79 -38.20 3.74
CA GLN A 93 5.41 -36.99 4.24
C GLN A 93 5.74 -36.01 3.11
N ALA A 94 6.25 -36.49 1.99
CA ALA A 94 6.51 -35.65 0.81
C ALA A 94 5.23 -35.02 0.22
N VAL A 95 4.15 -35.81 0.16
CA VAL A 95 2.84 -35.34 -0.31
C VAL A 95 2.28 -34.28 0.65
N LYS A 96 2.35 -34.51 1.95
CA LYS A 96 1.90 -33.57 2.99
C LYS A 96 2.62 -32.23 2.90
N ILE A 97 3.96 -32.24 2.84
CA ILE A 97 4.77 -31.01 2.71
C ILE A 97 4.39 -30.25 1.44
N ARG A 98 4.18 -30.96 0.33
CA ARG A 98 3.78 -30.32 -0.93
C ARG A 98 2.38 -29.71 -0.86
N GLN A 99 1.43 -30.36 -0.20
CA GLN A 99 0.07 -29.82 -0.02
C GLN A 99 0.10 -28.56 0.86
N GLU A 100 0.77 -28.61 2.02
CA GLU A 100 0.92 -27.48 2.93
C GLU A 100 1.58 -26.27 2.21
N ALA A 101 2.65 -26.50 1.46
CA ALA A 101 3.31 -25.44 0.68
C ALA A 101 2.39 -24.87 -0.42
N GLN A 102 1.55 -25.68 -1.04
CA GLN A 102 0.62 -25.24 -2.06
C GLN A 102 -0.54 -24.44 -1.48
N GLU A 103 -1.08 -24.83 -0.32
CA GLU A 103 -2.11 -24.11 0.41
C GLU A 103 -1.60 -22.75 0.92
N GLU A 104 -0.39 -22.73 1.47
CA GLU A 104 0.25 -21.49 1.92
C GLU A 104 0.47 -20.54 0.74
N ARG A 105 0.99 -21.04 -0.38
CA ARG A 105 1.15 -20.25 -1.60
C ARG A 105 -0.17 -19.68 -2.09
N GLN A 106 -1.24 -20.45 -2.05
CA GLN A 106 -2.56 -19.99 -2.48
C GLN A 106 -3.08 -18.87 -1.58
N LYS A 107 -2.97 -19.02 -0.26
CA LYS A 107 -3.34 -17.96 0.70
C LYS A 107 -2.57 -16.67 0.48
N LEU A 108 -1.25 -16.77 0.27
CA LEU A 108 -0.42 -15.60 -0.01
C LEU A 108 -0.80 -14.91 -1.33
N LEU A 109 -1.20 -15.67 -2.35
CA LEU A 109 -1.68 -15.11 -3.62
C LEU A 109 -3.00 -14.36 -3.43
N GLU A 110 -3.96 -14.94 -2.71
CA GLU A 110 -5.25 -14.32 -2.42
C GLU A 110 -5.09 -13.04 -1.60
N GLU A 111 -4.23 -13.08 -0.58
CA GLU A 111 -3.93 -11.89 0.22
C GLU A 111 -3.23 -10.80 -0.62
N ASN A 112 -2.30 -11.18 -1.50
CA ASN A 112 -1.63 -10.22 -2.39
C ASN A 112 -2.62 -9.54 -3.34
N ILE A 113 -3.54 -10.31 -3.95
CA ILE A 113 -4.58 -9.76 -4.82
C ILE A 113 -5.47 -8.77 -4.04
N ARG A 114 -5.91 -9.16 -2.85
CA ARG A 114 -6.71 -8.29 -1.98
C ARG A 114 -6.00 -6.98 -1.65
N LEU A 115 -4.73 -7.06 -1.22
CA LEU A 115 -3.94 -5.87 -0.91
C LEU A 115 -3.71 -4.97 -2.13
N GLN A 116 -3.52 -5.55 -3.32
CA GLN A 116 -3.42 -4.79 -4.57
C GLN A 116 -4.73 -4.07 -4.91
N GLU A 117 -5.89 -4.71 -4.71
CA GLU A 117 -7.19 -4.08 -4.91
C GLU A 117 -7.45 -2.95 -3.92
N GLU A 118 -7.11 -3.13 -2.64
CA GLU A 118 -7.17 -2.08 -1.62
C GLU A 118 -6.29 -0.88 -2.00
N LEU A 119 -5.05 -1.12 -2.46
CA LEU A 119 -4.16 -0.06 -2.92
C LEU A 119 -4.71 0.64 -4.17
N LYS A 120 -5.22 -0.10 -5.15
CA LYS A 120 -5.84 0.46 -6.35
C LYS A 120 -7.01 1.36 -6.00
N HIS A 121 -7.89 0.91 -5.09
CA HIS A 121 -9.02 1.71 -4.62
C HIS A 121 -8.52 2.97 -3.89
N ARG A 122 -7.55 2.84 -2.98
CA ARG A 122 -7.02 3.96 -2.19
C ARG A 122 -6.41 5.07 -3.03
N TYR A 123 -5.70 4.72 -4.10
CA TYR A 123 -4.96 5.65 -4.95
C TYR A 123 -5.64 5.92 -6.30
N HIS A 124 -6.92 5.57 -6.44
CA HIS A 124 -7.66 5.94 -7.64
C HIS A 124 -7.75 7.48 -7.76
N PRO A 125 -7.62 8.07 -8.96
CA PRO A 125 -7.66 9.53 -9.14
C PRO A 125 -8.86 10.20 -8.48
N THR A 126 -10.03 9.56 -8.49
CA THR A 126 -11.25 10.08 -7.82
C THR A 126 -11.15 10.14 -6.29
N ASN A 127 -10.17 9.50 -5.70
CA ASN A 127 -9.95 9.49 -4.25
C ASN A 127 -8.87 10.50 -3.80
N ILE A 128 -8.22 11.17 -4.74
CA ILE A 128 -7.39 12.33 -4.43
C ILE A 128 -8.34 13.50 -4.16
N MET A 129 -8.26 14.05 -2.93
CA MET A 129 -9.17 15.10 -2.51
C MET A 129 -8.77 16.44 -3.11
N GLY A 130 -9.73 17.11 -3.73
CA GLY A 130 -9.63 18.44 -4.29
C GLY A 130 -10.72 18.67 -5.33
N ASN A 131 -11.46 19.74 -5.17
CA ASN A 131 -12.55 20.13 -6.08
C ASN A 131 -12.26 21.47 -6.78
N SER A 132 -11.08 22.05 -6.53
CA SER A 132 -10.65 23.27 -7.20
C SER A 132 -10.44 23.05 -8.70
N ASN A 133 -10.60 24.10 -9.51
CA ASN A 133 -10.38 24.03 -10.95
C ASN A 133 -8.93 23.62 -11.27
N GLU A 134 -7.98 24.13 -10.50
CA GLU A 134 -6.56 23.84 -10.63
C GLU A 134 -6.27 22.33 -10.40
N MET A 135 -6.99 21.69 -9.48
CA MET A 135 -6.87 20.24 -9.28
C MET A 135 -7.60 19.42 -10.35
N GLN A 136 -8.71 19.94 -10.90
CA GLN A 136 -9.39 19.28 -12.03
C GLN A 136 -8.46 19.20 -13.25
N GLU A 137 -7.72 20.26 -13.56
CA GLU A 137 -6.71 20.24 -14.62
C GLU A 137 -5.65 19.14 -14.38
N VAL A 138 -5.20 18.96 -13.12
CA VAL A 138 -4.26 17.89 -12.76
C VAL A 138 -4.90 16.51 -13.00
N TYR A 139 -6.18 16.31 -12.65
CA TYR A 139 -6.89 15.04 -12.89
C TYR A 139 -7.04 14.73 -14.37
N ASP A 140 -7.35 15.74 -15.19
CA ASP A 140 -7.44 15.58 -16.62
C ASP A 140 -6.09 15.17 -17.24
N LEU A 141 -5.00 15.80 -16.80
CA LEU A 141 -3.64 15.43 -17.23
C LEU A 141 -3.26 14.01 -16.79
N ILE A 142 -3.64 13.60 -15.58
CA ILE A 142 -3.46 12.21 -15.10
C ILE A 142 -4.19 11.25 -16.04
N GLY A 143 -5.46 11.53 -16.38
CA GLY A 143 -6.26 10.73 -17.31
C GLY A 143 -5.62 10.59 -18.69
N GLN A 144 -5.12 11.70 -19.24
CA GLN A 144 -4.47 11.72 -20.57
C GLN A 144 -3.17 10.89 -20.60
N VAL A 145 -2.36 10.96 -19.54
CA VAL A 145 -1.05 10.30 -19.52
C VAL A 145 -1.10 8.87 -18.99
N ALA A 146 -2.19 8.48 -18.33
CA ALA A 146 -2.28 7.19 -17.64
C ALA A 146 -1.99 6.00 -18.56
N GLU A 147 -2.60 5.96 -19.75
CA GLU A 147 -2.44 4.86 -20.71
C GLU A 147 -1.12 4.91 -21.51
N SER A 148 -0.38 6.01 -21.42
CA SER A 148 0.88 6.21 -22.13
C SER A 148 2.07 5.64 -21.34
N GLU A 149 3.09 5.16 -22.05
CA GLU A 149 4.39 4.77 -21.48
C GLU A 149 5.34 5.96 -21.30
N THR A 150 4.85 7.17 -21.55
CA THR A 150 5.65 8.41 -21.51
C THR A 150 6.15 8.69 -20.10
N THR A 151 7.38 9.23 -20.01
CA THR A 151 7.93 9.73 -18.74
C THR A 151 7.15 10.95 -18.26
N VAL A 152 6.75 10.96 -17.00
CA VAL A 152 6.01 12.05 -16.36
C VAL A 152 6.91 12.77 -15.37
N LEU A 153 6.93 14.11 -15.43
CA LEU A 153 7.62 14.97 -14.47
C LEU A 153 6.62 15.74 -13.63
N LEU A 154 6.49 15.36 -12.35
CA LEU A 154 5.64 16.05 -11.37
C LEU A 154 6.41 17.23 -10.77
N ARG A 155 5.89 18.42 -10.92
CA ARG A 155 6.47 19.66 -10.35
C ARG A 155 5.52 20.23 -9.31
N GLY A 156 6.04 20.66 -8.18
CA GLY A 156 5.26 21.30 -7.13
C GLY A 156 6.01 21.35 -5.82
N GLU A 157 5.58 22.22 -4.93
CA GLU A 157 6.20 22.42 -3.63
C GLU A 157 6.18 21.16 -2.76
N SER A 158 7.00 21.14 -1.72
CA SER A 158 6.96 20.04 -0.74
C SER A 158 5.59 19.96 -0.07
N GLY A 159 5.06 18.74 0.10
CA GLY A 159 3.78 18.52 0.76
C GLY A 159 2.53 18.77 -0.10
N THR A 160 2.64 19.03 -1.41
CA THR A 160 1.49 19.24 -2.31
C THR A 160 0.76 17.96 -2.71
N GLY A 161 1.37 16.78 -2.48
CA GLY A 161 0.76 15.48 -2.81
C GLY A 161 1.34 14.81 -4.06
N LYS A 162 2.57 15.14 -4.50
CA LYS A 162 3.24 14.54 -5.67
C LYS A 162 3.23 13.00 -5.66
N GLU A 163 3.45 12.38 -4.50
CA GLU A 163 3.42 10.93 -4.35
C GLU A 163 2.02 10.36 -4.65
N LEU A 164 0.95 11.01 -4.18
CA LEU A 164 -0.43 10.57 -4.46
C LEU A 164 -0.75 10.64 -5.95
N VAL A 165 -0.29 11.71 -6.63
CA VAL A 165 -0.45 11.85 -8.08
C VAL A 165 0.33 10.76 -8.83
N ALA A 166 1.56 10.43 -8.40
CA ALA A 166 2.33 9.34 -8.99
C ALA A 166 1.64 7.97 -8.84
N HIS A 167 1.07 7.68 -7.67
CA HIS A 167 0.25 6.50 -7.46
C HIS A 167 -0.99 6.50 -8.35
N ALA A 168 -1.70 7.63 -8.48
CA ALA A 168 -2.87 7.74 -9.34
C ALA A 168 -2.56 7.44 -10.81
N ILE A 169 -1.44 7.97 -11.33
CA ILE A 169 -0.95 7.68 -12.69
C ILE A 169 -0.69 6.19 -12.86
N HIS A 170 -0.04 5.54 -11.88
CA HIS A 170 0.25 4.11 -11.95
C HIS A 170 -1.03 3.27 -11.94
N TYR A 171 -1.93 3.50 -10.97
CA TYR A 171 -3.15 2.69 -10.82
C TYR A 171 -4.19 2.94 -11.92
N ALA A 172 -4.13 4.09 -12.62
CA ALA A 172 -4.92 4.36 -13.81
C ALA A 172 -4.29 3.81 -15.10
N SER A 173 -3.08 3.22 -15.05
CA SER A 173 -2.34 2.75 -16.23
C SER A 173 -2.57 1.26 -16.54
N SER A 174 -2.10 0.84 -17.71
CA SER A 174 -2.03 -0.58 -18.10
C SER A 174 -1.14 -1.41 -17.18
N ARG A 175 -0.22 -0.76 -16.41
CA ARG A 175 0.68 -1.38 -15.43
C ARG A 175 0.12 -1.41 -14.01
N SER A 176 -1.17 -1.15 -13.80
CA SER A 176 -1.81 -1.08 -12.46
C SER A 176 -1.63 -2.33 -11.58
N HIS A 177 -1.44 -3.50 -12.19
CA HIS A 177 -1.18 -4.77 -11.49
C HIS A 177 0.30 -5.14 -11.38
N LYS A 178 1.19 -4.26 -11.83
CA LYS A 178 2.64 -4.44 -11.82
C LYS A 178 3.27 -3.70 -10.63
N PRO A 179 4.54 -3.96 -10.30
CA PRO A 179 5.18 -3.27 -9.19
C PRO A 179 5.19 -1.75 -9.35
N PHE A 180 4.84 -1.04 -8.27
CA PHE A 180 5.11 0.38 -8.09
C PHE A 180 6.22 0.54 -7.06
N ILE A 181 7.39 0.94 -7.52
CA ILE A 181 8.57 1.09 -6.67
C ILE A 181 8.86 2.58 -6.50
N LYS A 182 9.03 3.03 -5.25
CA LYS A 182 9.37 4.42 -4.94
C LYS A 182 10.79 4.54 -4.40
N VAL A 183 11.44 5.64 -4.76
CA VAL A 183 12.75 6.05 -4.25
C VAL A 183 12.74 7.53 -3.97
N ASN A 184 13.14 7.92 -2.76
CA ASN A 184 13.39 9.32 -2.44
C ASN A 184 14.89 9.61 -2.62
N CYS A 185 15.21 10.46 -3.59
CA CYS A 185 16.59 10.75 -3.97
C CYS A 185 17.31 11.70 -3.00
N ALA A 186 16.56 12.47 -2.19
CA ALA A 186 17.13 13.40 -1.20
C ALA A 186 17.42 12.76 0.16
N ALA A 187 16.82 11.60 0.46
CA ALA A 187 16.86 11.01 1.79
C ALA A 187 18.14 10.22 2.11
N LEU A 188 18.99 9.95 1.11
CA LEU A 188 20.14 9.05 1.23
C LEU A 188 21.43 9.72 0.75
N PRO A 189 22.60 9.39 1.35
CA PRO A 189 23.90 9.78 0.82
C PRO A 189 24.11 9.29 -0.61
N GLU A 190 24.92 10.01 -1.39
CA GLU A 190 25.15 9.77 -2.82
C GLU A 190 25.52 8.32 -3.14
N THR A 191 26.45 7.74 -2.41
CA THR A 191 26.90 6.36 -2.60
C THR A 191 25.81 5.33 -2.33
N ILE A 192 24.90 5.64 -1.40
CA ILE A 192 23.79 4.74 -1.04
C ILE A 192 22.66 4.87 -2.08
N ILE A 193 22.35 6.08 -2.57
CA ILE A 193 21.30 6.25 -3.57
C ILE A 193 21.65 5.55 -4.87
N GLU A 194 22.92 5.57 -5.29
CA GLU A 194 23.39 4.86 -6.46
C GLU A 194 23.19 3.34 -6.31
N SER A 195 23.61 2.79 -5.18
CA SER A 195 23.42 1.37 -4.85
C SER A 195 21.93 0.98 -4.73
N GLU A 196 21.08 1.85 -4.16
CA GLU A 196 19.63 1.61 -4.11
C GLU A 196 19.01 1.61 -5.51
N LEU A 197 19.36 2.56 -6.39
CA LEU A 197 18.80 2.64 -7.74
C LEU A 197 19.23 1.47 -8.63
N PHE A 198 20.53 1.21 -8.70
CA PHE A 198 21.12 0.28 -9.69
C PHE A 198 21.50 -1.09 -9.09
N GLY A 199 21.48 -1.23 -7.75
CA GLY A 199 22.01 -2.43 -7.10
C GLY A 199 23.54 -2.43 -7.00
N HIS A 200 24.09 -3.45 -6.35
CA HIS A 200 25.53 -3.62 -6.24
C HIS A 200 25.93 -5.09 -6.26
N GLU A 201 27.14 -5.34 -6.75
CA GLU A 201 27.81 -6.63 -6.64
C GLU A 201 28.53 -6.76 -5.31
N MET A 202 28.80 -8.01 -4.92
CA MET A 202 29.61 -8.30 -3.72
C MET A 202 30.99 -7.63 -3.86
N GLY A 203 31.42 -6.89 -2.83
CA GLY A 203 32.71 -6.18 -2.83
C GLY A 203 32.71 -4.84 -3.55
N ALA A 204 31.61 -4.32 -4.05
CA ALA A 204 31.52 -3.05 -4.75
C ALA A 204 31.96 -1.83 -3.91
N PHE A 205 31.79 -1.90 -2.59
CA PHE A 205 32.24 -0.90 -1.61
C PHE A 205 32.45 -1.54 -0.24
N THR A 206 33.08 -0.82 0.67
CA THR A 206 33.28 -1.29 2.06
C THR A 206 31.95 -1.53 2.76
N GLY A 207 31.61 -2.82 3.00
CA GLY A 207 30.31 -3.24 3.56
C GLY A 207 29.38 -3.96 2.58
N ALA A 208 29.73 -4.07 1.29
CA ALA A 208 28.97 -4.84 0.29
C ALA A 208 29.26 -6.35 0.45
N LEU A 209 28.73 -6.98 1.49
CA LEU A 209 28.97 -8.40 1.82
C LEU A 209 28.23 -9.36 0.87
N HIS A 210 27.14 -8.92 0.27
CA HIS A 210 26.30 -9.71 -0.63
C HIS A 210 25.88 -8.87 -1.83
N GLN A 211 25.56 -9.53 -2.94
CA GLN A 211 24.92 -8.90 -4.09
C GLN A 211 23.50 -8.43 -3.71
N ARG A 212 23.09 -7.23 -4.15
CA ARG A 212 21.75 -6.70 -3.93
C ARG A 212 21.16 -6.13 -5.22
N LYS A 213 19.90 -6.51 -5.51
CA LYS A 213 19.14 -5.95 -6.62
C LYS A 213 18.76 -4.50 -6.38
N GLY A 214 18.88 -3.67 -7.43
CA GLY A 214 18.47 -2.28 -7.40
C GLY A 214 16.98 -2.07 -7.65
N ARG A 215 16.53 -0.83 -7.45
CA ARG A 215 15.13 -0.43 -7.65
C ARG A 215 14.68 -0.58 -9.10
N PHE A 216 15.58 -0.37 -10.07
CA PHE A 216 15.29 -0.62 -11.49
C PHE A 216 14.98 -2.09 -11.77
N GLU A 217 15.70 -3.02 -11.13
CA GLU A 217 15.42 -4.44 -11.25
C GLU A 217 14.07 -4.81 -10.61
N LEU A 218 13.80 -4.26 -9.42
CA LEU A 218 12.55 -4.51 -8.68
C LEU A 218 11.32 -3.92 -9.38
N ALA A 219 11.50 -2.82 -10.12
CA ALA A 219 10.44 -2.16 -10.87
C ALA A 219 10.20 -2.74 -12.26
N HIS A 220 10.97 -3.76 -12.67
CA HIS A 220 10.87 -4.34 -14.01
C HIS A 220 9.44 -4.76 -14.38
N GLY A 221 8.97 -4.33 -15.54
CA GLY A 221 7.60 -4.50 -16.02
C GLY A 221 6.58 -3.55 -15.37
N GLY A 222 6.98 -2.75 -14.37
CA GLY A 222 6.13 -1.85 -13.59
C GLY A 222 6.45 -0.37 -13.74
N THR A 223 6.32 0.38 -12.64
CA THR A 223 6.58 1.83 -12.58
C THR A 223 7.58 2.13 -11.48
N LEU A 224 8.57 2.97 -11.79
CA LEU A 224 9.51 3.53 -10.81
C LEU A 224 9.19 5.01 -10.58
N PHE A 225 8.89 5.35 -9.34
CA PHE A 225 8.69 6.73 -8.89
C PHE A 225 9.97 7.26 -8.25
N LEU A 226 10.53 8.29 -8.85
CA LEU A 226 11.74 8.98 -8.40
C LEU A 226 11.35 10.31 -7.77
N ASP A 227 11.31 10.38 -6.44
CA ASP A 227 10.98 11.62 -5.72
C ASP A 227 12.24 12.44 -5.48
N GLU A 228 12.09 13.76 -5.54
CA GLU A 228 13.15 14.77 -5.39
C GLU A 228 14.35 14.53 -6.33
N ILE A 229 14.06 14.35 -7.64
CA ILE A 229 15.04 14.06 -8.67
C ILE A 229 16.11 15.17 -8.82
N GLY A 230 15.81 16.39 -8.39
CA GLY A 230 16.71 17.54 -8.40
C GLY A 230 17.87 17.46 -7.40
N ASP A 231 17.89 16.45 -6.53
CA ASP A 231 18.92 16.22 -5.52
C ASP A 231 19.97 15.19 -5.92
N LEU A 232 19.83 14.56 -7.10
CA LEU A 232 20.79 13.59 -7.58
C LEU A 232 22.14 14.23 -7.93
N SER A 233 23.23 13.54 -7.60
CA SER A 233 24.57 13.92 -8.05
C SER A 233 24.75 13.79 -9.57
N ILE A 234 25.67 14.53 -10.15
CA ILE A 234 25.97 14.50 -11.58
C ILE A 234 26.31 13.07 -12.06
N MET A 235 27.01 12.28 -11.23
CA MET A 235 27.36 10.89 -11.59
C MET A 235 26.11 10.00 -11.65
N THR A 236 25.22 10.11 -10.69
CA THR A 236 23.94 9.37 -10.69
C THR A 236 23.05 9.82 -11.86
N GLN A 237 23.05 11.12 -12.19
CA GLN A 237 22.31 11.66 -13.34
C GLN A 237 22.79 11.04 -14.67
N ILE A 238 24.11 10.84 -14.86
CA ILE A 238 24.67 10.20 -16.05
C ILE A 238 24.17 8.75 -16.18
N LYS A 239 24.21 7.98 -15.08
CA LYS A 239 23.71 6.61 -15.08
C LYS A 239 22.21 6.54 -15.35
N LEU A 240 21.43 7.44 -14.73
CA LEU A 240 19.99 7.53 -14.95
C LEU A 240 19.67 7.85 -16.41
N LEU A 241 20.41 8.78 -17.04
CA LEU A 241 20.23 9.12 -18.44
C LEU A 241 20.41 7.90 -19.35
N ARG A 242 21.47 7.09 -19.11
CA ARG A 242 21.70 5.84 -19.84
C ARG A 242 20.49 4.90 -19.75
N VAL A 243 19.94 4.70 -18.55
CA VAL A 243 18.75 3.85 -18.36
C VAL A 243 17.55 4.39 -19.14
N LEU A 244 17.33 5.71 -19.14
CA LEU A 244 16.21 6.34 -19.85
C LEU A 244 16.35 6.25 -21.38
N GLN A 245 17.56 6.20 -21.90
CA GLN A 245 17.85 6.14 -23.34
C GLN A 245 17.92 4.72 -23.86
N GLU A 246 18.71 3.86 -23.19
CA GLU A 246 19.09 2.53 -23.65
C GLU A 246 18.25 1.42 -23.01
N LYS A 247 17.50 1.74 -21.95
CA LYS A 247 16.73 0.78 -21.13
C LYS A 247 17.60 -0.34 -20.54
N GLU A 248 18.85 0.01 -20.24
CA GLU A 248 19.82 -0.91 -19.64
C GLU A 248 20.74 -0.18 -18.65
N PHE A 249 21.33 -0.93 -17.73
CA PHE A 249 22.26 -0.42 -16.73
C PHE A 249 23.16 -1.54 -16.21
N GLU A 250 24.17 -1.16 -15.44
CA GLU A 250 25.08 -2.06 -14.73
C GLU A 250 24.97 -1.82 -13.23
N ARG A 251 25.10 -2.87 -12.42
CA ARG A 251 25.19 -2.73 -10.98
C ARG A 251 26.48 -2.03 -10.59
N VAL A 252 26.47 -1.40 -9.42
CA VAL A 252 27.68 -0.78 -8.85
C VAL A 252 28.73 -1.87 -8.61
N GLY A 253 29.92 -1.70 -9.18
CA GLY A 253 31.01 -2.69 -9.13
C GLY A 253 30.84 -3.88 -10.06
N GLY A 254 29.79 -3.94 -10.86
CA GLY A 254 29.55 -4.97 -11.88
C GLY A 254 29.84 -4.51 -13.30
N ALA A 255 30.01 -5.46 -14.22
CA ALA A 255 30.16 -5.25 -15.65
C ALA A 255 29.03 -5.91 -16.47
N GLU A 256 28.07 -6.55 -15.80
CA GLU A 256 26.94 -7.19 -16.44
C GLU A 256 25.87 -6.15 -16.81
N THR A 257 25.51 -6.08 -18.10
CA THR A 257 24.45 -5.20 -18.57
C THR A 257 23.08 -5.82 -18.34
N ILE A 258 22.24 -5.14 -17.58
CA ILE A 258 20.88 -5.57 -17.20
C ILE A 258 19.88 -4.75 -17.99
N LYS A 259 19.04 -5.40 -18.77
CA LYS A 259 17.91 -4.75 -19.48
C LYS A 259 16.72 -4.61 -18.59
N THR A 260 16.07 -3.45 -18.65
CA THR A 260 14.88 -3.16 -17.83
C THR A 260 13.80 -2.47 -18.67
N ASP A 261 12.56 -2.87 -18.46
CA ASP A 261 11.38 -2.19 -18.97
C ASP A 261 10.62 -1.57 -17.81
N VAL A 262 10.81 -0.28 -17.59
CA VAL A 262 10.24 0.46 -16.46
C VAL A 262 9.66 1.78 -16.95
N ARG A 263 8.39 2.04 -16.57
CA ARG A 263 7.80 3.37 -16.74
C ARG A 263 8.31 4.30 -15.64
N ILE A 264 8.76 5.50 -16.01
CA ILE A 264 9.31 6.47 -15.06
C ILE A 264 8.30 7.57 -14.76
N VAL A 265 8.08 7.83 -13.46
CA VAL A 265 7.43 9.02 -12.94
C VAL A 265 8.44 9.71 -12.03
N ALA A 266 8.85 10.92 -12.37
CA ALA A 266 9.81 11.70 -11.60
C ALA A 266 9.10 12.86 -10.89
N ALA A 267 9.57 13.26 -9.71
CA ALA A 267 9.02 14.40 -8.99
C ALA A 267 10.14 15.31 -8.45
N THR A 268 9.86 16.61 -8.38
CA THR A 268 10.76 17.58 -7.78
C THR A 268 10.02 18.81 -7.27
N ASN A 269 10.53 19.40 -6.20
CA ASN A 269 10.16 20.73 -5.71
C ASN A 269 11.15 21.81 -6.16
N ARG A 270 12.29 21.42 -6.78
CA ARG A 270 13.33 22.35 -7.21
C ARG A 270 13.07 22.88 -8.62
N ASN A 271 13.56 24.08 -8.88
CA ASN A 271 13.64 24.64 -10.20
C ASN A 271 14.83 24.01 -10.93
N LEU A 272 14.55 23.00 -11.83
CA LEU A 272 15.58 22.28 -12.57
C LEU A 272 16.32 23.18 -13.56
N GLU A 273 15.64 24.14 -14.17
CA GLU A 273 16.20 25.10 -15.12
C GLU A 273 17.26 25.98 -14.42
N GLU A 274 17.01 26.39 -13.19
CA GLU A 274 17.99 27.11 -12.40
C GLU A 274 19.19 26.23 -11.98
N LEU A 275 18.96 24.95 -11.72
CA LEU A 275 20.04 24.00 -11.43
C LEU A 275 20.91 23.73 -12.67
N ILE A 276 20.34 23.74 -13.87
CA ILE A 276 21.08 23.62 -15.15
C ILE A 276 22.00 24.82 -15.32
N THR A 277 21.52 26.05 -15.13
CA THR A 277 22.33 27.25 -15.25
C THR A 277 23.50 27.28 -14.24
N LYS A 278 23.33 26.64 -13.08
CA LYS A 278 24.37 26.47 -12.04
C LYS A 278 25.27 25.24 -12.26
N ASN A 279 25.15 24.52 -13.38
CA ASN A 279 25.85 23.25 -13.67
C ASN A 279 25.66 22.15 -12.59
N ARG A 280 24.54 22.17 -11.89
CA ARG A 280 24.17 21.16 -10.87
C ARG A 280 23.18 20.12 -11.37
N TYR A 281 22.61 20.34 -12.54
CA TYR A 281 21.72 19.42 -13.22
C TYR A 281 22.04 19.37 -14.71
N ARG A 282 22.01 18.18 -15.31
CA ARG A 282 22.34 18.00 -16.74
C ARG A 282 21.13 18.35 -17.59
N GLU A 283 21.37 19.11 -18.64
CA GLU A 283 20.36 19.53 -19.60
C GLU A 283 19.77 18.36 -20.39
N ASP A 284 20.63 17.39 -20.78
CA ASP A 284 20.19 16.20 -21.52
C ASP A 284 19.23 15.32 -20.70
N LEU A 285 19.50 15.14 -19.41
CA LEU A 285 18.60 14.43 -18.50
C LEU A 285 17.27 15.18 -18.32
N TYR A 286 17.33 16.50 -18.17
CA TYR A 286 16.13 17.34 -18.06
C TYR A 286 15.18 17.12 -19.24
N TYR A 287 15.66 17.23 -20.50
CA TYR A 287 14.81 17.01 -21.67
C TYR A 287 14.27 15.58 -21.76
N ARG A 288 14.98 14.59 -21.24
CA ARG A 288 14.51 13.21 -21.24
C ARG A 288 13.46 12.93 -20.18
N LEU A 289 13.46 13.67 -19.06
CA LEU A 289 12.46 13.57 -18.00
C LEU A 289 11.27 14.49 -18.27
N ASN A 290 11.47 15.69 -18.82
CA ASN A 290 10.44 16.69 -19.02
C ASN A 290 9.65 16.47 -20.33
N VAL A 291 9.17 15.23 -20.54
CA VAL A 291 8.35 14.88 -21.71
C VAL A 291 6.88 15.23 -21.47
N PHE A 292 6.33 14.86 -20.31
CA PHE A 292 4.99 15.23 -19.91
C PHE A 292 5.02 15.85 -18.49
N PRO A 293 5.14 17.19 -18.41
CA PRO A 293 5.13 17.86 -17.10
C PRO A 293 3.71 17.99 -16.57
N ILE A 294 3.54 17.70 -15.25
CA ILE A 294 2.32 17.99 -14.49
C ILE A 294 2.69 18.90 -13.34
N HIS A 295 2.09 20.07 -13.29
CA HIS A 295 2.29 21.03 -12.21
C HIS A 295 1.19 20.86 -11.16
N ILE A 296 1.58 20.57 -9.91
CA ILE A 296 0.64 20.42 -8.80
C ILE A 296 0.61 21.76 -8.05
N PRO A 297 -0.54 22.43 -7.99
CA PRO A 297 -0.65 23.76 -7.39
C PRO A 297 -0.41 23.69 -5.88
N PRO A 298 0.24 24.71 -5.30
CA PRO A 298 0.36 24.85 -3.86
C PRO A 298 -1.00 25.11 -3.23
N LEU A 299 -1.16 24.77 -1.95
CA LEU A 299 -2.46 24.84 -1.26
C LEU A 299 -3.06 26.24 -1.22
N ARG A 300 -2.23 27.29 -1.19
CA ARG A 300 -2.68 28.72 -1.25
C ARG A 300 -3.35 29.10 -2.56
N GLU A 301 -3.11 28.37 -3.66
CA GLU A 301 -3.73 28.59 -4.97
C GLU A 301 -5.03 27.81 -5.15
N ARG A 302 -5.29 26.80 -4.28
CA ARG A 302 -6.50 25.98 -4.24
C ARG A 302 -7.23 26.07 -2.90
N LYS A 303 -7.54 27.30 -2.48
CA LYS A 303 -8.12 27.57 -1.15
C LYS A 303 -9.43 26.85 -0.89
N THR A 304 -10.25 26.60 -1.93
CA THR A 304 -11.50 25.84 -1.83
C THR A 304 -11.31 24.42 -1.32
N ASP A 305 -10.11 23.85 -1.50
CA ASP A 305 -9.79 22.50 -1.06
C ASP A 305 -9.39 22.42 0.42
N ILE A 306 -9.03 23.58 1.06
CA ILE A 306 -8.54 23.59 2.44
C ILE A 306 -9.56 22.99 3.40
N LEU A 307 -10.82 23.40 3.30
CA LEU A 307 -11.86 22.91 4.20
C LEU A 307 -12.20 21.44 3.93
N LEU A 308 -12.25 21.04 2.67
CA LEU A 308 -12.47 19.64 2.28
C LEU A 308 -11.37 18.73 2.85
N LEU A 309 -10.11 19.16 2.76
CA LEU A 309 -8.97 18.43 3.32
C LEU A 309 -9.00 18.43 4.85
N ALA A 310 -9.34 19.56 5.47
CA ALA A 310 -9.46 19.66 6.92
C ALA A 310 -10.53 18.71 7.47
N ASP A 311 -11.71 18.67 6.87
CA ASP A 311 -12.79 17.77 7.25
C ASP A 311 -12.38 16.30 7.13
N HIS A 312 -11.69 15.94 6.05
CA HIS A 312 -11.15 14.60 5.87
C HIS A 312 -10.14 14.23 6.97
N PHE A 313 -9.22 15.13 7.30
CA PHE A 313 -8.24 14.85 8.34
C PHE A 313 -8.87 14.78 9.71
N ILE A 314 -9.90 15.60 10.00
CA ILE A 314 -10.68 15.48 11.23
C ILE A 314 -11.32 14.11 11.34
N GLU A 315 -11.98 13.64 10.28
CA GLU A 315 -12.61 12.31 10.29
C GLU A 315 -11.58 11.20 10.52
N LYS A 316 -10.44 11.26 9.81
CA LYS A 316 -9.33 10.32 9.91
C LYS A 316 -8.78 10.24 11.35
N TYR A 317 -8.42 11.40 11.91
CA TYR A 317 -7.74 11.44 13.22
C TYR A 317 -8.71 11.32 14.40
N SER A 318 -9.97 11.75 14.26
CA SER A 318 -11.01 11.53 15.27
C SER A 318 -11.26 10.04 15.51
N LYS A 319 -11.34 9.24 14.44
CA LYS A 319 -11.45 7.78 14.53
C LYS A 319 -10.26 7.16 15.27
N THR A 320 -9.05 7.61 14.93
CA THR A 320 -7.81 7.06 15.52
C THR A 320 -7.67 7.46 17.00
N ALA A 321 -8.02 8.69 17.35
CA ALA A 321 -7.92 9.22 18.71
C ALA A 321 -9.12 8.84 19.61
N GLY A 322 -10.13 8.16 19.07
CA GLY A 322 -11.35 7.83 19.81
C GLY A 322 -12.17 9.06 20.21
N ARG A 323 -12.04 10.15 19.46
CA ARG A 323 -12.73 11.44 19.72
C ARG A 323 -13.87 11.62 18.74
N ASN A 324 -14.85 12.43 19.10
CA ASN A 324 -16.01 12.74 18.25
C ASN A 324 -16.04 14.23 17.92
N ILE A 325 -15.08 14.67 17.10
CA ILE A 325 -15.04 16.05 16.60
C ILE A 325 -16.08 16.19 15.48
N ARG A 326 -17.00 17.16 15.60
CA ARG A 326 -18.11 17.33 14.66
C ARG A 326 -17.94 18.51 13.73
N ARG A 327 -17.17 19.52 14.12
CA ARG A 327 -17.06 20.77 13.36
C ARG A 327 -15.81 21.58 13.72
N ILE A 328 -15.52 22.53 12.84
CA ILE A 328 -14.52 23.59 13.07
C ILE A 328 -15.30 24.89 13.35
N SER A 329 -14.86 25.68 14.32
CA SER A 329 -15.44 27.00 14.57
C SER A 329 -15.13 27.97 13.45
N THR A 330 -16.01 28.97 13.24
CA THR A 330 -15.84 29.97 12.17
C THR A 330 -14.46 30.69 12.24
N PRO A 331 -13.97 31.18 13.40
CA PRO A 331 -12.64 31.76 13.45
C PRO A 331 -11.52 30.79 13.13
N ALA A 332 -11.63 29.51 13.51
CA ALA A 332 -10.64 28.54 13.12
C ALA A 332 -10.64 28.30 11.60
N ILE A 333 -11.83 28.30 10.95
CA ILE A 333 -11.96 28.27 9.48
C ILE A 333 -11.26 29.48 8.86
N ASP A 334 -11.53 30.69 9.36
CA ASP A 334 -10.94 31.91 8.84
C ASP A 334 -9.40 31.89 8.95
N MET A 335 -8.87 31.39 10.07
CA MET A 335 -7.41 31.19 10.25
C MET A 335 -6.85 30.19 9.23
N LEU A 336 -7.52 29.05 9.02
CA LEU A 336 -7.07 28.03 8.04
C LEU A 336 -7.08 28.60 6.61
N MET A 337 -8.09 29.40 6.25
CA MET A 337 -8.24 30.01 4.92
C MET A 337 -7.29 31.18 4.66
N ALA A 338 -6.90 31.90 5.71
CA ALA A 338 -6.00 33.04 5.62
C ALA A 338 -4.53 32.63 5.54
N TYR A 339 -4.15 31.49 6.07
CA TYR A 339 -2.76 31.06 6.15
C TYR A 339 -2.19 30.61 4.79
N HIS A 340 -0.89 30.86 4.57
CA HIS A 340 -0.22 30.62 3.29
C HIS A 340 0.21 29.17 3.03
N TRP A 341 0.23 28.32 4.06
CA TRP A 341 0.56 26.90 4.00
C TRP A 341 1.89 26.61 3.29
N PRO A 342 3.05 27.10 3.77
CA PRO A 342 4.34 26.82 3.13
C PRO A 342 4.67 25.32 3.06
N GLY A 343 4.18 24.50 4.01
CA GLY A 343 4.27 23.04 3.98
C GLY A 343 3.08 22.35 3.31
N ASN A 344 2.19 23.12 2.66
CA ASN A 344 1.05 22.66 1.90
C ASN A 344 0.14 21.66 2.66
N VAL A 345 -0.30 20.58 2.00
CA VAL A 345 -1.22 19.59 2.59
C VAL A 345 -0.60 18.86 3.78
N ARG A 346 0.72 18.62 3.76
CA ARG A 346 1.41 17.97 4.89
C ARG A 346 1.37 18.83 6.16
N GLU A 347 1.52 20.13 6.03
CA GLU A 347 1.43 21.06 7.16
C GLU A 347 -0.03 21.16 7.66
N LEU A 348 -1.00 21.23 6.75
CA LEU A 348 -2.42 21.23 7.11
C LEU A 348 -2.79 19.93 7.85
N GLU A 349 -2.35 18.77 7.36
CA GLU A 349 -2.58 17.47 7.99
C GLU A 349 -2.03 17.46 9.45
N ASN A 350 -0.78 17.84 9.63
CA ASN A 350 -0.16 17.93 10.96
C ASN A 350 -0.87 18.93 11.89
N CYS A 351 -1.32 20.04 11.32
CA CYS A 351 -2.08 21.07 12.04
C CYS A 351 -3.40 20.52 12.59
N ILE A 352 -4.16 19.84 11.74
CA ILE A 352 -5.45 19.24 12.11
C ILE A 352 -5.26 18.07 13.07
N GLU A 353 -4.28 17.19 12.84
CA GLU A 353 -3.95 16.09 13.75
C GLU A 353 -3.69 16.63 15.16
N ARG A 354 -2.83 17.65 15.29
CA ARG A 354 -2.55 18.30 16.57
C ARG A 354 -3.83 18.89 17.18
N ALA A 355 -4.65 19.59 16.39
CA ALA A 355 -5.88 20.21 16.87
C ALA A 355 -6.87 19.17 17.42
N VAL A 356 -7.00 18.01 16.76
CA VAL A 356 -7.82 16.88 17.23
C VAL A 356 -7.29 16.32 18.55
N VAL A 357 -5.97 16.20 18.72
CA VAL A 357 -5.36 15.67 19.95
C VAL A 357 -5.57 16.62 21.13
N VAL A 358 -5.44 17.94 20.89
CA VAL A 358 -5.51 18.97 21.95
C VAL A 358 -6.96 19.33 22.29
N SER A 359 -7.91 19.18 21.36
CA SER A 359 -9.31 19.52 21.59
C SER A 359 -9.90 18.61 22.66
N ASN A 360 -10.55 19.20 23.67
CA ASN A 360 -11.31 18.49 24.71
C ASN A 360 -12.81 18.46 24.39
N ASP A 361 -13.25 19.21 23.39
CA ASP A 361 -14.63 19.38 22.97
C ASP A 361 -14.88 18.70 21.64
N ASP A 362 -16.14 18.68 21.18
CA ASP A 362 -16.53 18.19 19.84
C ASP A 362 -16.34 19.26 18.74
N VAL A 363 -15.63 20.35 19.04
CA VAL A 363 -15.38 21.50 18.16
C VAL A 363 -13.91 21.89 18.17
N ILE A 364 -13.31 22.06 16.98
CA ILE A 364 -11.98 22.66 16.86
C ILE A 364 -12.11 24.17 16.86
N HIS A 365 -11.55 24.81 17.88
CA HIS A 365 -11.48 26.26 18.03
C HIS A 365 -10.11 26.81 17.58
N GLY A 366 -10.03 28.11 17.31
CA GLY A 366 -8.80 28.78 16.89
C GLY A 366 -7.61 28.55 17.85
N HIS A 367 -7.88 28.47 19.15
CA HIS A 367 -6.82 28.22 20.16
C HIS A 367 -6.28 26.78 20.16
N HIS A 368 -6.95 25.82 19.49
CA HIS A 368 -6.44 24.46 19.27
C HIS A 368 -5.44 24.42 18.10
N LEU A 369 -5.49 25.41 17.20
CA LEU A 369 -4.56 25.52 16.08
C LEU A 369 -3.17 25.96 16.56
N PRO A 370 -2.10 25.63 15.80
CA PRO A 370 -0.75 26.07 16.15
C PRO A 370 -0.62 27.60 16.31
N PRO A 371 0.24 28.09 17.20
CA PRO A 371 0.46 29.52 17.38
C PRO A 371 0.85 30.28 16.11
N THR A 372 1.49 29.59 15.16
CA THR A 372 1.86 30.15 13.85
C THR A 372 0.67 30.61 13.03
N LEU A 373 -0.51 29.99 13.18
CA LEU A 373 -1.75 30.41 12.53
C LEU A 373 -2.46 31.55 13.31
N GLN A 374 -2.10 31.73 14.58
CA GLN A 374 -2.73 32.70 15.46
C GLN A 374 -2.03 34.09 15.43
N THR A 375 -0.85 34.18 14.77
CA THR A 375 -0.10 35.43 14.69
C THR A 375 -0.56 36.31 13.52
N ALA A 376 -0.59 37.59 13.70
CA ALA A 376 -0.96 38.59 12.68
C ALA A 376 -0.06 38.51 11.42
N GLU A 377 1.19 38.09 11.56
CA GLU A 377 2.13 37.90 10.44
C GLU A 377 1.69 36.76 9.51
N ALA A 378 1.07 35.71 10.05
CA ALA A 378 0.62 34.54 9.28
C ALA A 378 -0.61 34.86 8.40
N SER A 379 -1.46 35.77 8.84
CA SER A 379 -2.68 36.18 8.11
C SER A 379 -2.47 37.40 7.21
N GLY A 380 -1.29 38.04 7.26
CA GLY A 380 -1.03 39.31 6.56
C GLY A 380 -1.89 40.48 7.07
N THR A 381 -2.57 40.27 8.20
CA THR A 381 -3.39 41.30 8.86
C THR A 381 -2.48 42.20 9.70
N THR A 382 -2.30 43.43 9.28
CA THR A 382 -1.86 44.48 10.18
C THR A 382 -2.87 44.58 11.33
N ILE A 383 -2.38 44.72 12.58
CA ILE A 383 -3.22 44.96 13.75
C ILE A 383 -4.08 46.20 13.45
N ARG A 384 -5.29 46.00 13.00
CA ARG A 384 -6.28 47.07 12.73
C ARG A 384 -7.31 47.21 13.85
N GLU A 385 -7.31 46.28 14.79
CA GLU A 385 -8.27 46.22 15.88
C GLU A 385 -7.63 46.62 17.20
N THR A 386 -8.33 47.41 17.97
CA THR A 386 -7.97 47.69 19.36
C THR A 386 -8.21 46.44 20.22
N LEU A 387 -7.59 46.39 21.41
CA LEU A 387 -7.81 45.28 22.36
C LEU A 387 -9.31 45.06 22.65
N ASP A 388 -10.07 46.14 22.73
CA ASP A 388 -11.52 46.09 22.99
C ASP A 388 -12.27 45.49 21.80
N GLU A 389 -11.90 45.81 20.56
CA GLU A 389 -12.50 45.24 19.36
C GLU A 389 -12.19 43.72 19.28
N ALA A 390 -10.96 43.31 19.60
CA ALA A 390 -10.59 41.88 19.63
C ALA A 390 -11.37 41.12 20.72
N LEU A 391 -11.51 41.68 21.92
CA LEU A 391 -12.31 41.11 23.00
C LEU A 391 -13.79 41.05 22.64
N ASP A 392 -14.33 42.08 21.97
CA ASP A 392 -15.70 42.11 21.48
C ASP A 392 -15.94 41.04 20.40
N SER A 393 -14.98 40.80 19.54
CA SER A 393 -15.03 39.74 18.53
C SER A 393 -15.12 38.34 19.16
N ILE A 394 -14.22 38.04 20.11
CA ILE A 394 -14.21 36.78 20.86
C ILE A 394 -15.49 36.62 21.67
N GLU A 395 -15.95 37.66 22.37
CA GLU A 395 -17.17 37.61 23.15
C GLU A 395 -18.39 37.33 22.28
N ARG A 396 -18.49 38.03 21.15
CA ARG A 396 -19.57 37.83 20.16
C ARG A 396 -19.60 36.41 19.63
N GLU A 397 -18.45 35.84 19.34
CA GLU A 397 -18.32 34.46 18.85
C GLU A 397 -18.81 33.44 19.87
N MET A 398 -18.35 33.55 21.12
CA MET A 398 -18.77 32.66 22.21
C MET A 398 -20.29 32.71 22.41
N LEU A 399 -20.91 33.89 22.27
CA LEU A 399 -22.36 34.06 22.36
C LEU A 399 -23.10 33.35 21.20
N ILE A 400 -22.60 33.52 19.96
CA ILE A 400 -23.18 32.87 18.76
C ILE A 400 -23.07 31.36 18.90
N GLU A 401 -21.94 30.84 19.32
CA GLU A 401 -21.68 29.42 19.47
C GLU A 401 -22.57 28.79 20.53
N ALA A 402 -22.75 29.46 21.68
CA ALA A 402 -23.65 29.02 22.73
C ALA A 402 -25.12 29.01 22.25
N LEU A 403 -25.53 30.01 21.43
CA LEU A 403 -26.87 30.07 20.84
C LEU A 403 -27.08 28.95 19.82
N LYS A 404 -26.12 28.66 18.96
CA LYS A 404 -26.17 27.53 18.03
C LYS A 404 -26.33 26.19 18.79
N SER A 405 -25.49 25.97 19.81
CA SER A 405 -25.50 24.73 20.60
C SER A 405 -26.80 24.57 21.42
N SER A 406 -27.45 25.67 21.79
CA SER A 406 -28.71 25.68 22.53
C SER A 406 -29.95 25.82 21.64
N ARG A 407 -29.82 25.81 20.31
CA ARG A 407 -30.90 26.02 19.33
C ARG A 407 -31.70 27.31 19.63
N GLY A 408 -31.01 28.39 19.86
CA GLY A 408 -31.59 29.69 20.15
C GLY A 408 -32.14 29.89 21.56
N ASN A 409 -32.10 28.87 22.45
CA ASN A 409 -32.59 28.98 23.81
C ASN A 409 -31.62 29.77 24.69
N MET A 410 -31.99 31.03 25.00
CA MET A 410 -31.18 31.98 25.73
C MET A 410 -30.79 31.51 27.15
N ALA A 411 -31.72 30.88 27.87
CA ALA A 411 -31.46 30.39 29.22
C ALA A 411 -30.46 29.23 29.24
N LYS A 412 -30.51 28.35 28.21
CA LYS A 412 -29.56 27.24 28.05
C LYS A 412 -28.20 27.76 27.61
N ALA A 413 -28.15 28.72 26.69
CA ALA A 413 -26.93 29.37 26.22
C ALA A 413 -26.19 30.11 27.36
N ALA A 414 -26.94 30.85 28.21
CA ALA A 414 -26.38 31.51 29.35
C ALA A 414 -25.73 30.56 30.35
N ARG A 415 -26.35 29.36 30.60
CA ARG A 415 -25.78 28.31 31.44
C ARG A 415 -24.48 27.74 30.86
N LEU A 416 -24.45 27.49 29.54
CA LEU A 416 -23.23 27.01 28.86
C LEU A 416 -22.05 27.97 29.04
N LEU A 417 -22.31 29.26 29.03
CA LEU A 417 -21.29 30.31 29.22
C LEU A 417 -21.08 30.71 30.69
N SER A 418 -21.75 30.02 31.64
CA SER A 418 -21.65 30.33 33.07
C SER A 418 -21.98 31.80 33.42
N ILE A 419 -22.91 32.41 32.65
CA ILE A 419 -23.40 33.76 32.89
C ILE A 419 -24.90 33.77 33.19
N SER A 420 -25.37 34.87 33.81
CA SER A 420 -26.82 35.01 34.06
C SER A 420 -27.56 35.31 32.74
N GLU A 421 -28.83 34.89 32.65
CA GLU A 421 -29.70 35.14 31.50
C GLU A 421 -29.85 36.64 31.18
N ARG A 422 -29.86 37.47 32.22
CA ARG A 422 -29.86 38.95 32.10
C ARG A 422 -28.61 39.45 31.43
N ARG A 423 -27.39 38.93 31.82
CA ARG A 423 -26.13 39.26 31.16
C ARG A 423 -26.07 38.79 29.74
N MET A 424 -26.60 37.60 29.44
CA MET A 424 -26.72 37.07 28.07
C MET A 424 -27.54 38.03 27.21
N GLY A 425 -28.73 38.45 27.67
CA GLY A 425 -29.58 39.36 26.93
C GLY A 425 -28.94 40.74 26.65
N LEU A 426 -28.22 41.30 27.61
CA LEU A 426 -27.48 42.56 27.41
C LEU A 426 -26.40 42.44 26.35
N ARG A 427 -25.65 41.35 26.36
CA ARG A 427 -24.58 41.10 25.40
C ARG A 427 -25.11 40.80 23.99
N ILE A 428 -26.19 40.02 23.87
CA ILE A 428 -26.90 39.77 22.60
C ILE A 428 -27.35 41.11 21.97
N ASN A 429 -27.91 42.02 22.80
CA ASN A 429 -28.31 43.32 22.30
C ASN A 429 -27.10 44.20 21.92
N LYS A 430 -26.00 44.17 22.71
CA LYS A 430 -24.74 44.87 22.38
C LYS A 430 -24.23 44.50 21.01
N TYR A 431 -24.23 43.22 20.66
CA TYR A 431 -23.71 42.72 19.39
C TYR A 431 -24.78 42.55 18.29
N SER A 432 -25.99 42.98 18.53
CA SER A 432 -27.13 42.88 17.58
C SER A 432 -27.32 41.44 17.03
N ILE A 433 -27.18 40.47 17.92
CA ILE A 433 -27.32 39.04 17.57
C ILE A 433 -28.82 38.69 17.58
N ASP A 434 -29.35 38.20 16.45
CA ASP A 434 -30.74 37.72 16.38
C ASP A 434 -30.81 36.23 16.81
N SER A 435 -31.22 35.99 18.06
CA SER A 435 -31.34 34.64 18.64
C SER A 435 -32.37 33.76 17.90
N LYS A 436 -33.35 34.37 17.19
CA LYS A 436 -34.38 33.62 16.45
C LYS A 436 -33.83 32.90 15.23
N ARG A 437 -32.71 33.34 14.67
CA ARG A 437 -32.05 32.69 13.53
C ARG A 437 -31.49 31.30 13.84
N PHE A 438 -31.41 30.95 15.11
CA PHE A 438 -30.84 29.66 15.59
C PHE A 438 -31.91 28.66 16.08
N HIS A 439 -33.18 28.90 15.80
CA HIS A 439 -34.31 28.07 16.21
C HIS A 439 -34.65 26.92 15.23
N THR A 440 -33.71 26.52 14.36
CA THR A 440 -33.90 25.39 13.44
C THR A 440 -33.48 24.06 14.04
#